data_06982f577973d3f218fe3b97c06eca38
#
_entry.id   06982f577973d3f218fe3b97c06eca38
#
_cell.length_a   1.000
_cell.length_b   1.000
_cell.length_c   1.000
_cell.angle_alpha   90.00
_cell.angle_beta   90.00
_cell.angle_gamma   90.00
#
_symmetry.space_group_name_H-M   'P 1'
#
loop_
_entity.id
_entity.type
_entity.pdbx_description
1 polymer ?
#
loop_
_entity_poly.entity_id
_entity_poly.type
_entity_poly.pdbx_seq_one_letter_code
_entity_poly.pdbx_strand_id
1 'polypeptide(L)'
;MSKNTAEIKKKILMIATGGTIASKKGADGLTPELTSEELLSFVPEVKEFCEPTCVQLMNIDSTNICADDWLKIENLIEKNYDLYDGFVICHGTDTMAYTAAVLSYLIQNSPKPIVITGSQKPIDMEVTDAKTNLSDSFRFCVSKFASGVQIVFDGKVIKGTRAKKTRSKSYNAFSSINYPYTAIIQDGRVMQYDKTRGRGKPKFYRKLDTKVGLFKLIPGANPLILERYFELHDAVIIESFGTGGIPSDGTSGITSGGTGDNFGFYPVIEKWQKKGKILVMCTQVVNEGSDMTVYKVGKNLKEKYGFLESYDMTPEAVLAKLMWLLAEKKRPSDVKRLFYKTVSEDILYTE
;
A
#
# COMPACT_ATOMS: atom_id res chain seq x y z
N MET A 1 14.56 3.91 48.10
CA MET A 1 15.30 2.91 47.30
C MET A 1 14.40 2.47 46.17
N SER A 2 14.54 3.09 45.00
CA SER A 2 13.78 2.74 43.78
C SER A 2 14.42 1.44 43.24
N LYS A 3 13.63 0.36 43.19
CA LYS A 3 14.03 -0.86 42.50
C LYS A 3 14.15 -0.51 41.01
N ASN A 4 15.38 -0.40 40.54
CA ASN A 4 15.70 -0.43 39.13
C ASN A 4 15.35 -1.82 38.55
N THR A 5 14.08 -2.07 38.23
CA THR A 5 13.73 -3.19 37.37
C THR A 5 14.22 -2.79 35.99
N ALA A 6 15.32 -3.37 35.53
CA ALA A 6 15.75 -3.20 34.14
C ALA A 6 14.56 -3.58 33.27
N GLU A 7 14.03 -2.58 32.55
CA GLU A 7 12.91 -2.78 31.62
C GLU A 7 13.40 -3.73 30.53
N ILE A 8 12.74 -4.87 30.36
CA ILE A 8 13.10 -5.86 29.34
C ILE A 8 12.93 -5.21 27.98
N LYS A 9 14.03 -5.06 27.24
CA LYS A 9 14.02 -4.48 25.92
C LYS A 9 13.22 -5.36 24.95
N LYS A 10 12.44 -4.73 24.08
CA LYS A 10 11.71 -5.44 23.03
C LYS A 10 12.66 -5.97 21.95
N LYS A 11 12.39 -7.18 21.48
CA LYS A 11 13.09 -7.80 20.37
C LYS A 11 12.49 -7.38 19.04
N ILE A 12 13.26 -6.75 18.18
CA ILE A 12 12.79 -6.25 16.89
C ILE A 12 13.58 -6.88 15.76
N LEU A 13 12.88 -7.51 14.81
CA LEU A 13 13.49 -8.04 13.60
C LEU A 13 13.49 -6.99 12.49
N MET A 14 14.68 -6.59 12.04
CA MET A 14 14.86 -5.78 10.85
C MET A 14 15.00 -6.69 9.63
N ILE A 15 14.17 -6.44 8.62
CA ILE A 15 14.13 -7.19 7.35
C ILE A 15 14.61 -6.25 6.25
N ALA A 16 15.75 -6.53 5.65
CA ALA A 16 16.27 -5.76 4.52
C ALA A 16 15.83 -6.38 3.19
N THR A 17 15.26 -5.53 2.33
CA THR A 17 14.80 -5.92 0.97
C THR A 17 15.55 -5.18 -0.13
N GLY A 18 16.48 -4.28 0.19
CA GLY A 18 17.22 -3.44 -0.75
C GLY A 18 16.69 -2.00 -0.80
N GLY A 19 16.62 -1.44 -1.98
CA GLY A 19 16.20 -0.06 -2.22
C GLY A 19 17.29 0.98 -1.99
N THR A 20 16.96 2.27 -2.17
CA THR A 20 17.90 3.40 -2.08
C THR A 20 18.64 3.48 -0.74
N ILE A 21 17.96 3.11 0.37
CA ILE A 21 18.56 3.12 1.70
C ILE A 21 19.81 2.24 1.78
N ALA A 22 19.81 1.12 1.07
CA ALA A 22 20.90 0.13 1.01
C ALA A 22 21.83 0.35 -0.19
N SER A 23 21.63 1.41 -0.99
CA SER A 23 22.39 1.60 -2.22
C SER A 23 23.73 2.30 -1.96
N LYS A 24 24.72 1.97 -2.79
CA LYS A 24 26.00 2.70 -2.93
C LYS A 24 26.04 3.38 -4.30
N LYS A 25 26.79 4.47 -4.38
CA LYS A 25 26.97 5.19 -5.65
C LYS A 25 28.10 4.53 -6.44
N GLY A 26 27.74 3.81 -7.50
CA GLY A 26 28.68 3.27 -8.48
C GLY A 26 28.84 4.18 -9.71
N ALA A 27 29.63 3.73 -10.68
CA ALA A 27 29.84 4.42 -11.95
C ALA A 27 28.54 4.55 -12.77
N ASP A 28 27.68 3.56 -12.70
CA ASP A 28 26.44 3.44 -13.48
C ASP A 28 25.18 3.88 -12.71
N GLY A 29 25.35 4.47 -11.50
CA GLY A 29 24.23 4.92 -10.67
C GLY A 29 24.19 4.29 -9.28
N LEU A 30 23.00 4.31 -8.65
CA LEU A 30 22.78 3.72 -7.33
C LEU A 30 22.39 2.24 -7.48
N THR A 31 23.10 1.36 -6.75
CA THR A 31 22.80 -0.08 -6.70
C THR A 31 22.70 -0.53 -5.25
N PRO A 32 21.65 -1.29 -4.84
CA PRO A 32 21.57 -1.83 -3.49
C PRO A 32 22.72 -2.82 -3.24
N GLU A 33 23.61 -2.50 -2.31
CA GLU A 33 24.82 -3.28 -2.00
C GLU A 33 25.04 -3.49 -0.50
N LEU A 34 24.48 -2.61 0.35
CA LEU A 34 24.65 -2.72 1.80
C LEU A 34 23.86 -3.90 2.36
N THR A 35 24.51 -4.65 3.25
CA THR A 35 23.86 -5.73 4.00
C THR A 35 22.97 -5.18 5.12
N SER A 36 22.13 -6.05 5.66
CA SER A 36 21.29 -5.72 6.81
C SER A 36 22.10 -5.30 8.03
N GLU A 37 23.24 -5.96 8.27
CA GLU A 37 24.16 -5.67 9.37
C GLU A 37 24.82 -4.30 9.20
N GLU A 38 25.27 -3.98 7.97
CA GLU A 38 25.82 -2.67 7.66
C GLU A 38 24.79 -1.56 7.86
N LEU A 39 23.54 -1.75 7.40
CA LEU A 39 22.46 -0.78 7.63
C LEU A 39 22.23 -0.52 9.12
N LEU A 40 22.18 -1.57 9.93
CA LEU A 40 21.97 -1.45 11.38
C LEU A 40 23.16 -0.76 12.08
N SER A 41 24.38 -0.88 11.54
CA SER A 41 25.56 -0.24 12.09
C SER A 41 25.55 1.29 11.98
N PHE A 42 24.75 1.86 11.06
CA PHE A 42 24.59 3.32 10.91
C PHE A 42 23.68 3.96 11.98
N VAL A 43 22.96 3.15 12.76
CA VAL A 43 22.02 3.59 13.82
C VAL A 43 22.30 2.86 15.13
N PRO A 44 23.53 2.94 15.71
CA PRO A 44 23.92 2.18 16.89
C PRO A 44 23.08 2.49 18.13
N GLU A 45 22.51 3.70 18.22
CA GLU A 45 21.65 4.14 19.31
C GLU A 45 20.37 3.30 19.46
N VAL A 46 19.96 2.58 18.43
CA VAL A 46 18.79 1.67 18.48
C VAL A 46 18.97 0.60 19.56
N LYS A 47 20.21 0.15 19.82
CA LYS A 47 20.53 -0.84 20.86
C LYS A 47 20.33 -0.30 22.29
N GLU A 48 20.19 1.00 22.46
CA GLU A 48 19.93 1.59 23.77
C GLU A 48 18.51 1.29 24.26
N PHE A 49 17.53 1.17 23.36
CA PHE A 49 16.11 1.04 23.70
C PHE A 49 15.43 -0.23 23.17
N CYS A 50 16.08 -1.05 22.32
CA CYS A 50 15.58 -2.36 21.92
C CYS A 50 16.72 -3.37 21.68
N GLU A 51 16.35 -4.63 21.41
CA GLU A 51 17.24 -5.69 20.96
C GLU A 51 17.00 -5.92 19.45
N PRO A 52 17.73 -5.22 18.56
CA PRO A 52 17.56 -5.39 17.13
C PRO A 52 18.30 -6.64 16.66
N THR A 53 17.63 -7.42 15.81
CA THR A 53 18.23 -8.47 14.99
C THR A 53 17.94 -8.15 13.54
N CYS A 54 18.78 -8.57 12.60
CA CYS A 54 18.55 -8.28 11.19
C CYS A 54 18.64 -9.55 10.33
N VAL A 55 17.97 -9.48 9.19
CA VAL A 55 17.98 -10.51 8.15
C VAL A 55 17.93 -9.88 6.77
N GLN A 56 18.81 -10.33 5.88
CA GLN A 56 18.75 -9.97 4.47
C GLN A 56 17.81 -10.93 3.74
N LEU A 57 16.60 -10.48 3.41
CA LEU A 57 15.63 -11.30 2.70
C LEU A 57 15.86 -11.25 1.19
N MET A 58 16.12 -10.05 0.66
CA MET A 58 16.43 -9.80 -0.74
C MET A 58 17.22 -8.49 -0.86
N ASN A 59 17.76 -8.24 -2.03
CA ASN A 59 18.49 -6.98 -2.30
C ASN A 59 18.13 -6.47 -3.70
N ILE A 60 16.93 -5.88 -3.82
CA ILE A 60 16.35 -5.46 -5.10
C ILE A 60 15.99 -3.98 -5.12
N ASP A 61 15.98 -3.38 -6.31
CA ASP A 61 15.27 -2.13 -6.53
C ASP A 61 13.75 -2.40 -6.41
N SER A 62 13.05 -1.55 -5.66
CA SER A 62 11.61 -1.72 -5.45
C SER A 62 10.76 -1.64 -6.72
N THR A 63 11.28 -1.10 -7.81
CA THR A 63 10.62 -1.14 -9.12
C THR A 63 10.45 -2.55 -9.66
N ASN A 64 11.26 -3.50 -9.17
CA ASN A 64 11.23 -4.91 -9.55
C ASN A 64 10.43 -5.80 -8.59
N ILE A 65 9.85 -5.23 -7.52
CA ILE A 65 9.09 -6.03 -6.56
C ILE A 65 7.83 -6.60 -7.20
N CYS A 66 7.50 -7.82 -6.88
CA CYS A 66 6.34 -8.52 -7.40
C CYS A 66 5.56 -9.25 -6.29
N ALA A 67 4.46 -9.91 -6.66
CA ALA A 67 3.59 -10.58 -5.69
C ALA A 67 4.32 -11.66 -4.87
N ASP A 68 5.22 -12.40 -5.48
CA ASP A 68 6.00 -13.45 -4.79
C ASP A 68 6.92 -12.86 -3.73
N ASP A 69 7.43 -11.65 -3.93
CA ASP A 69 8.29 -10.98 -2.96
C ASP A 69 7.48 -10.51 -1.74
N TRP A 70 6.26 -10.01 -1.94
CA TRP A 70 5.35 -9.71 -0.84
C TRP A 70 5.00 -10.94 -0.02
N LEU A 71 4.78 -12.09 -0.68
CA LEU A 71 4.53 -13.36 0.00
C LEU A 71 5.77 -13.88 0.75
N LYS A 72 6.99 -13.64 0.25
CA LYS A 72 8.24 -13.95 0.99
C LYS A 72 8.36 -13.10 2.26
N ILE A 73 8.03 -11.79 2.19
CA ILE A 73 8.05 -10.90 3.35
C ILE A 73 7.02 -11.36 4.39
N GLU A 74 5.79 -11.62 3.96
CA GLU A 74 4.72 -12.12 4.83
C GLU A 74 5.13 -13.43 5.54
N ASN A 75 5.60 -14.42 4.79
CA ASN A 75 6.01 -15.72 5.31
C ASN A 75 7.19 -15.61 6.30
N LEU A 76 8.15 -14.69 6.06
CA LEU A 76 9.24 -14.45 7.00
C LEU A 76 8.70 -13.86 8.31
N ILE A 77 7.79 -12.90 8.24
CA ILE A 77 7.14 -12.31 9.41
C ILE A 77 6.35 -13.38 10.18
N GLU A 78 5.52 -14.17 9.49
CA GLU A 78 4.73 -15.23 10.12
C GLU A 78 5.59 -16.24 10.86
N LYS A 79 6.68 -16.74 10.24
CA LYS A 79 7.61 -17.69 10.85
C LYS A 79 8.31 -17.16 12.11
N ASN A 80 8.51 -15.85 12.17
CA ASN A 80 9.21 -15.18 13.26
C ASN A 80 8.26 -14.45 14.22
N TYR A 81 6.95 -14.54 14.00
CA TYR A 81 5.99 -13.71 14.70
C TYR A 81 6.04 -13.85 16.21
N ASP A 82 6.19 -15.08 16.72
CA ASP A 82 6.21 -15.33 18.17
C ASP A 82 7.57 -15.03 18.82
N LEU A 83 8.64 -14.92 18.04
CA LEU A 83 10.00 -14.70 18.51
C LEU A 83 10.33 -13.21 18.73
N TYR A 84 9.62 -12.30 18.04
CA TYR A 84 9.89 -10.86 18.06
C TYR A 84 8.66 -10.06 18.49
N ASP A 85 8.88 -8.90 19.09
CA ASP A 85 7.85 -7.96 19.54
C ASP A 85 7.37 -7.01 18.42
N GLY A 86 8.13 -6.93 17.33
CA GLY A 86 7.80 -6.12 16.16
C GLY A 86 8.81 -6.30 15.03
N PHE A 87 8.49 -5.69 13.89
CA PHE A 87 9.23 -5.85 12.64
C PHE A 87 9.50 -4.49 12.00
N VAL A 88 10.71 -4.28 11.47
CA VAL A 88 11.09 -3.11 10.68
C VAL A 88 11.57 -3.59 9.33
N ILE A 89 10.93 -3.14 8.24
CA ILE A 89 11.25 -3.53 6.87
C ILE A 89 11.93 -2.35 6.18
N CYS A 90 13.19 -2.53 5.79
CA CYS A 90 13.91 -1.57 4.93
C CYS A 90 13.57 -1.85 3.47
N HIS A 91 12.96 -0.88 2.79
CA HIS A 91 12.36 -1.04 1.47
C HIS A 91 12.68 0.15 0.56
N GLY A 92 12.71 -0.07 -0.75
CA GLY A 92 12.79 1.01 -1.73
C GLY A 92 11.51 1.84 -1.78
N THR A 93 11.61 3.15 -2.01
CA THR A 93 10.48 4.08 -1.83
C THR A 93 9.42 4.02 -2.93
N ASP A 94 9.76 3.54 -4.15
CA ASP A 94 8.86 3.66 -5.31
C ASP A 94 7.59 2.81 -5.19
N THR A 95 7.70 1.60 -4.64
CA THR A 95 6.57 0.69 -4.43
C THR A 95 6.23 0.44 -2.96
N MET A 96 6.83 1.23 -2.05
CA MET A 96 6.63 1.06 -0.60
C MET A 96 5.14 1.15 -0.20
N ALA A 97 4.38 2.06 -0.79
CA ALA A 97 2.94 2.22 -0.52
C ALA A 97 2.15 0.96 -0.94
N TYR A 98 2.49 0.34 -2.07
CA TYR A 98 1.90 -0.93 -2.50
C TYR A 98 2.25 -2.06 -1.53
N THR A 99 3.52 -2.20 -1.15
CA THR A 99 3.97 -3.20 -0.17
C THR A 99 3.25 -3.03 1.16
N ALA A 100 3.11 -1.79 1.65
CA ALA A 100 2.41 -1.51 2.90
C ALA A 100 0.92 -1.87 2.82
N ALA A 101 0.26 -1.54 1.71
CA ALA A 101 -1.12 -1.91 1.48
C ALA A 101 -1.27 -3.44 1.41
N VAL A 102 -0.47 -4.13 0.61
CA VAL A 102 -0.53 -5.60 0.46
C VAL A 102 -0.31 -6.30 1.81
N LEU A 103 0.72 -5.93 2.56
CA LEU A 103 0.99 -6.52 3.87
C LEU A 103 -0.15 -6.24 4.87
N SER A 104 -0.87 -5.12 4.75
CA SER A 104 -2.04 -4.83 5.58
C SER A 104 -3.20 -5.82 5.34
N TYR A 105 -3.35 -6.34 4.12
CA TYR A 105 -4.34 -7.37 3.80
C TYR A 105 -3.84 -8.79 4.07
N LEU A 106 -2.55 -9.05 3.89
CA LEU A 106 -1.96 -10.35 4.17
C LEU A 106 -1.80 -10.61 5.67
N ILE A 107 -1.56 -9.57 6.49
CA ILE A 107 -1.33 -9.70 7.94
C ILE A 107 -2.36 -8.85 8.69
N GLN A 108 -3.53 -9.40 8.95
CA GLN A 108 -4.63 -8.69 9.58
C GLN A 108 -4.65 -8.85 11.09
N ASN A 109 -5.16 -7.83 11.79
CA ASN A 109 -5.34 -7.79 13.24
C ASN A 109 -4.04 -7.97 14.05
N SER A 110 -2.86 -7.67 13.48
CA SER A 110 -1.60 -7.79 14.19
C SER A 110 -1.54 -6.82 15.38
N PRO A 111 -1.45 -7.31 16.63
CA PRO A 111 -1.14 -6.46 17.79
C PRO A 111 0.33 -6.02 17.83
N LYS A 112 1.19 -6.66 17.04
CA LYS A 112 2.60 -6.28 16.89
C LYS A 112 2.76 -5.31 15.72
N PRO A 113 3.63 -4.30 15.83
CA PRO A 113 3.93 -3.38 14.74
C PRO A 113 4.74 -4.06 13.62
N ILE A 114 4.38 -3.74 12.38
CA ILE A 114 5.09 -4.09 11.16
C ILE A 114 5.36 -2.77 10.46
N VAL A 115 6.54 -2.23 10.65
CA VAL A 115 6.94 -0.90 10.21
C VAL A 115 7.70 -1.02 8.91
N ILE A 116 7.32 -0.25 7.89
CA ILE A 116 8.05 -0.19 6.62
C ILE A 116 8.70 1.20 6.53
N THR A 117 9.95 1.23 6.14
CA THR A 117 10.73 2.45 5.97
C THR A 117 11.72 2.32 4.82
N GLY A 118 12.35 3.41 4.50
CA GLY A 118 13.38 3.55 3.47
C GLY A 118 13.93 4.95 3.46
N SER A 119 14.54 5.35 2.35
CA SER A 119 15.04 6.71 2.22
C SER A 119 15.08 7.19 0.77
N GLN A 120 15.13 8.51 0.62
CA GLN A 120 15.37 9.16 -0.68
C GLN A 120 16.87 9.21 -1.02
N LYS A 121 17.75 9.06 -0.01
CA LYS A 121 19.21 9.06 -0.16
C LYS A 121 19.81 7.81 0.49
N PRO A 122 20.92 7.27 -0.06
CA PRO A 122 21.69 6.21 0.58
C PRO A 122 22.10 6.55 2.01
N ILE A 123 22.17 5.55 2.88
CA ILE A 123 22.43 5.75 4.30
C ILE A 123 23.88 6.18 4.59
N ASP A 124 24.81 5.83 3.71
CA ASP A 124 26.24 6.17 3.79
C ASP A 124 26.57 7.60 3.35
N MET A 125 25.58 8.32 2.77
CA MET A 125 25.79 9.73 2.40
C MET A 125 25.82 10.64 3.63
N GLU A 126 26.64 11.72 3.55
CA GLU A 126 26.73 12.73 4.60
C GLU A 126 25.37 13.37 4.90
N VAL A 127 24.64 13.76 3.84
CA VAL A 127 23.28 14.32 3.95
C VAL A 127 22.29 13.28 3.46
N THR A 128 21.59 12.66 4.42
CA THR A 128 20.62 11.59 4.17
C THR A 128 19.46 11.65 5.14
N ASP A 129 18.29 11.23 4.67
CA ASP A 129 17.09 10.99 5.50
C ASP A 129 17.07 9.57 6.11
N ALA A 130 17.98 8.70 5.67
CA ALA A 130 17.95 7.27 5.98
C ALA A 130 18.12 6.97 7.47
N LYS A 131 19.10 7.62 8.13
CA LYS A 131 19.40 7.38 9.55
C LYS A 131 18.21 7.75 10.44
N THR A 132 17.62 8.92 10.19
CA THR A 132 16.44 9.38 10.93
C THR A 132 15.25 8.44 10.68
N ASN A 133 14.94 8.10 9.42
CA ASN A 133 13.83 7.23 9.09
C ASN A 133 13.98 5.84 9.73
N LEU A 134 15.20 5.28 9.72
CA LEU A 134 15.46 3.97 10.30
C LEU A 134 15.37 4.01 11.84
N SER A 135 16.03 4.97 12.50
CA SER A 135 15.97 5.13 13.96
C SER A 135 14.53 5.37 14.44
N ASP A 136 13.79 6.26 13.78
CA ASP A 136 12.38 6.54 14.08
C ASP A 136 11.48 5.31 13.91
N SER A 137 11.78 4.47 12.92
CA SER A 137 11.05 3.20 12.72
C SER A 137 11.20 2.25 13.91
N PHE A 138 12.40 2.12 14.45
CA PHE A 138 12.61 1.34 15.66
C PHE A 138 11.94 1.99 16.88
N ARG A 139 12.02 3.32 17.04
CA ARG A 139 11.35 4.05 18.13
C ARG A 139 9.86 3.86 18.10
N PHE A 140 9.24 3.98 16.93
CA PHE A 140 7.81 3.70 16.79
C PHE A 140 7.50 2.23 17.09
N CYS A 141 8.30 1.29 16.57
CA CYS A 141 8.11 -0.14 16.77
C CYS A 141 8.08 -0.55 18.24
N VAL A 142 8.88 0.10 19.09
CA VAL A 142 8.87 -0.16 20.54
C VAL A 142 7.81 0.63 21.32
N SER A 143 7.12 1.56 20.70
CA SER A 143 6.14 2.40 21.37
C SER A 143 4.93 1.60 21.89
N LYS A 144 4.23 2.13 22.89
CA LYS A 144 3.19 1.39 23.64
C LYS A 144 2.00 0.97 22.78
N PHE A 145 1.60 1.78 21.82
CA PHE A 145 0.38 1.57 21.01
C PHE A 145 0.69 1.23 19.55
N ALA A 146 1.96 1.00 19.21
CA ALA A 146 2.31 0.58 17.87
C ALA A 146 1.73 -0.80 17.54
N SER A 147 1.05 -0.91 16.40
CA SER A 147 0.42 -2.16 15.95
C SER A 147 0.10 -2.11 14.45
N GLY A 148 -0.05 -3.29 13.83
CA GLY A 148 -0.41 -3.41 12.43
C GLY A 148 0.67 -2.90 11.48
N VAL A 149 0.35 -2.81 10.20
CA VAL A 149 1.27 -2.38 9.15
C VAL A 149 1.23 -0.87 8.99
N GLN A 150 2.39 -0.23 9.10
CA GLN A 150 2.50 1.23 8.99
C GLN A 150 3.81 1.62 8.29
N ILE A 151 3.81 2.75 7.61
CA ILE A 151 5.03 3.38 7.09
C ILE A 151 5.50 4.43 8.10
N VAL A 152 6.80 4.43 8.38
CA VAL A 152 7.47 5.51 9.11
C VAL A 152 8.43 6.21 8.16
N PHE A 153 8.18 7.50 7.92
CA PHE A 153 8.95 8.30 6.98
C PHE A 153 8.87 9.79 7.31
N ASP A 154 10.00 10.48 7.33
CA ASP A 154 10.08 11.92 7.62
C ASP A 154 9.36 12.29 8.94
N GLY A 155 9.60 11.52 10.00
CA GLY A 155 8.98 11.72 11.32
C GLY A 155 7.46 11.47 11.37
N LYS A 156 6.85 10.93 10.33
CA LYS A 156 5.41 10.67 10.23
C LYS A 156 5.13 9.18 10.21
N VAL A 157 4.06 8.77 10.87
CA VAL A 157 3.58 7.39 10.88
C VAL A 157 2.25 7.32 10.15
N ILE A 158 2.20 6.48 9.11
CA ILE A 158 1.09 6.40 8.16
C ILE A 158 0.56 4.97 8.12
N LYS A 159 -0.75 4.77 8.21
CA LYS A 159 -1.38 3.46 7.99
C LYS A 159 -0.99 2.88 6.63
N GLY A 160 -0.68 1.60 6.58
CA GLY A 160 -0.23 0.96 5.33
C GLY A 160 -1.25 1.04 4.19
N THR A 161 -2.54 1.05 4.50
CA THR A 161 -3.65 1.18 3.53
C THR A 161 -3.90 2.63 3.09
N ARG A 162 -3.29 3.61 3.76
CA ARG A 162 -3.53 5.05 3.55
C ARG A 162 -2.33 5.78 2.96
N ALA A 163 -1.23 5.07 2.80
CA ALA A 163 0.01 5.67 2.33
C ALA A 163 0.01 5.85 0.81
N LYS A 164 0.54 6.98 0.37
CA LYS A 164 0.83 7.27 -1.03
C LYS A 164 2.16 8.02 -1.16
N LYS A 165 3.00 7.63 -2.13
CA LYS A 165 4.18 8.41 -2.49
C LYS A 165 3.73 9.61 -3.33
N THR A 166 3.77 10.80 -2.74
CA THR A 166 3.29 12.05 -3.37
C THR A 166 4.42 12.95 -3.87
N ARG A 167 5.67 12.62 -3.55
CA ARG A 167 6.85 13.36 -4.02
C ARG A 167 7.97 12.40 -4.39
N SER A 168 8.64 12.69 -5.51
CA SER A 168 9.68 11.83 -6.06
C SER A 168 11.09 12.11 -5.51
N LYS A 169 11.35 13.30 -4.95
CA LYS A 169 12.70 13.75 -4.56
C LYS A 169 12.80 14.22 -3.11
N SER A 170 11.77 14.87 -2.59
CA SER A 170 11.77 15.46 -1.24
C SER A 170 11.75 14.39 -0.15
N TYR A 171 12.34 14.69 1.02
CA TYR A 171 12.34 13.77 2.15
C TYR A 171 10.94 13.49 2.69
N ASN A 172 10.00 14.46 2.64
CA ASN A 172 8.60 14.25 2.95
C ASN A 172 7.84 13.54 1.81
N ALA A 173 8.36 12.39 1.35
CA ALA A 173 7.91 11.72 0.14
C ALA A 173 6.52 11.09 0.23
N PHE A 174 6.08 10.72 1.42
CA PHE A 174 4.80 10.03 1.66
C PHE A 174 3.78 10.92 2.36
N SER A 175 2.52 10.74 1.97
CA SER A 175 1.37 11.38 2.59
C SER A 175 0.35 10.33 3.04
N SER A 176 -0.38 10.62 4.12
CA SER A 176 -1.55 9.87 4.53
C SER A 176 -2.75 10.42 3.78
N ILE A 177 -3.43 9.59 2.99
CA ILE A 177 -4.54 9.99 2.14
C ILE A 177 -5.85 9.70 2.84
N ASN A 178 -6.69 10.73 2.97
CA ASN A 178 -8.02 10.67 3.59
C ASN A 178 -8.04 10.08 5.01
N TYR A 179 -6.89 10.11 5.70
CA TYR A 179 -6.74 9.61 7.06
C TYR A 179 -5.63 10.38 7.79
N PRO A 180 -5.77 10.66 9.10
CA PRO A 180 -4.72 11.35 9.85
C PRO A 180 -3.46 10.49 9.98
N TYR A 181 -2.32 11.13 10.25
CA TYR A 181 -1.14 10.40 10.73
C TYR A 181 -1.48 9.70 12.05
N THR A 182 -1.03 8.46 12.22
CA THR A 182 -1.28 7.70 13.46
C THR A 182 -0.38 8.14 14.59
N ALA A 183 0.79 8.65 14.25
CA ALA A 183 1.73 9.29 15.16
C ALA A 183 2.64 10.25 14.39
N ILE A 184 3.32 11.13 15.14
CA ILE A 184 4.51 11.86 14.68
C ILE A 184 5.67 11.57 15.62
N ILE A 185 6.89 11.61 15.07
CA ILE A 185 8.12 11.38 15.81
C ILE A 185 8.96 12.64 15.70
N GLN A 186 9.33 13.20 16.82
CA GLN A 186 10.09 14.43 16.91
C GLN A 186 11.06 14.35 18.07
N ASP A 187 12.34 14.64 17.84
CA ASP A 187 13.40 14.57 18.85
C ASP A 187 13.43 13.22 19.58
N GLY A 188 13.21 12.12 18.82
CA GLY A 188 13.18 10.77 19.36
C GLY A 188 11.96 10.43 20.21
N ARG A 189 10.95 11.32 20.28
CA ARG A 189 9.70 11.11 21.01
C ARG A 189 8.57 10.76 20.06
N VAL A 190 7.84 9.69 20.36
CA VAL A 190 6.65 9.28 19.60
C VAL A 190 5.42 9.91 20.22
N MET A 191 4.80 10.83 19.50
CA MET A 191 3.49 11.42 19.85
C MET A 191 2.40 10.66 19.09
N GLN A 192 1.77 9.72 19.77
CA GLN A 192 0.81 8.80 19.16
C GLN A 192 -0.62 9.32 19.28
N TYR A 193 -1.28 9.54 18.14
CA TYR A 193 -2.65 10.01 18.04
C TYR A 193 -3.64 8.85 18.00
N ASP A 194 -3.36 7.83 17.19
CA ASP A 194 -4.14 6.60 17.16
C ASP A 194 -3.60 5.61 18.20
N LYS A 195 -4.41 5.33 19.21
CA LYS A 195 -4.10 4.38 20.30
C LYS A 195 -4.87 3.06 20.15
N THR A 196 -5.50 2.86 19.00
CA THR A 196 -6.15 1.58 18.72
C THR A 196 -5.09 0.50 18.45
N ARG A 197 -5.30 -0.67 19.02
CA ARG A 197 -4.45 -1.83 18.76
C ARG A 197 -5.25 -2.87 17.99
N GLY A 198 -4.56 -3.64 17.19
CA GLY A 198 -5.15 -4.85 16.62
C GLY A 198 -5.80 -5.69 17.70
N ARG A 199 -7.06 -6.08 17.50
CA ARG A 199 -7.81 -6.89 18.47
C ARG A 199 -7.87 -8.34 17.97
N GLY A 200 -7.57 -9.28 18.87
CA GLY A 200 -7.66 -10.70 18.59
C GLY A 200 -6.33 -11.30 18.14
N LYS A 201 -6.42 -12.48 17.53
CA LYS A 201 -5.24 -13.18 16.98
C LYS A 201 -4.92 -12.63 15.60
N PRO A 202 -3.63 -12.48 15.24
CA PRO A 202 -3.24 -12.11 13.89
C PRO A 202 -3.73 -13.18 12.90
N LYS A 203 -4.07 -12.74 11.69
CA LYS A 203 -4.44 -13.62 10.58
C LYS A 203 -3.47 -13.42 9.46
N PHE A 204 -2.89 -14.51 9.00
CA PHE A 204 -1.94 -14.54 7.90
C PHE A 204 -2.61 -15.14 6.66
N TYR A 205 -2.48 -14.47 5.52
CA TYR A 205 -2.98 -14.91 4.22
C TYR A 205 -1.79 -15.07 3.27
N ARG A 206 -1.68 -16.24 2.67
CA ARG A 206 -0.48 -16.68 1.95
C ARG A 206 -0.67 -16.73 0.43
N LYS A 207 -1.67 -15.99 -0.09
CA LYS A 207 -2.01 -16.01 -1.51
C LYS A 207 -2.43 -14.63 -1.99
N LEU A 208 -2.03 -14.32 -3.21
CA LEU A 208 -2.46 -13.15 -3.96
C LEU A 208 -2.84 -13.61 -5.37
N ASP A 209 -3.87 -13.00 -5.94
CA ASP A 209 -4.20 -13.14 -7.36
C ASP A 209 -3.81 -11.85 -8.09
N THR A 210 -2.91 -11.96 -9.05
CA THR A 210 -2.36 -10.82 -9.79
C THR A 210 -3.23 -10.39 -10.97
N LYS A 211 -4.34 -11.06 -11.24
CA LYS A 211 -5.27 -10.71 -12.33
C LYS A 211 -6.12 -9.49 -12.02
N VAL A 212 -5.49 -8.44 -11.55
CA VAL A 212 -6.06 -7.13 -11.26
C VAL A 212 -5.36 -6.08 -12.11
N GLY A 213 -6.10 -5.40 -12.97
CA GLY A 213 -5.59 -4.33 -13.82
C GLY A 213 -5.99 -2.94 -13.32
N LEU A 214 -5.13 -1.94 -13.51
CA LEU A 214 -5.43 -0.54 -13.22
C LEU A 214 -5.38 0.25 -14.52
N PHE A 215 -6.55 0.76 -14.94
CA PHE A 215 -6.72 1.57 -16.14
C PHE A 215 -6.89 3.04 -15.77
N LYS A 216 -5.89 3.84 -16.10
CA LYS A 216 -5.98 5.29 -15.94
C LYS A 216 -6.70 5.91 -17.13
N LEU A 217 -7.83 6.54 -16.87
CA LEU A 217 -8.61 7.22 -17.90
C LEU A 217 -7.93 8.53 -18.28
N ILE A 218 -7.81 8.77 -19.59
CA ILE A 218 -7.35 10.05 -20.14
C ILE A 218 -8.41 10.62 -21.08
N PRO A 219 -8.46 11.95 -21.34
CA PRO A 219 -9.32 12.52 -22.36
C PRO A 219 -9.03 11.87 -23.73
N GLY A 220 -10.09 11.42 -24.42
CA GLY A 220 -9.96 10.72 -25.70
C GLY A 220 -9.48 9.28 -25.61
N ALA A 221 -9.47 8.65 -24.43
CA ALA A 221 -9.12 7.24 -24.28
C ALA A 221 -10.01 6.34 -25.14
N ASN A 222 -9.39 5.33 -25.77
CA ASN A 222 -10.12 4.39 -26.60
C ASN A 222 -10.72 3.26 -25.73
N PRO A 223 -12.05 3.01 -25.79
CA PRO A 223 -12.70 1.94 -25.04
C PRO A 223 -12.15 0.53 -25.32
N LEU A 224 -11.57 0.28 -26.51
CA LEU A 224 -10.89 -0.99 -26.84
C LEU A 224 -9.75 -1.31 -25.87
N ILE A 225 -9.05 -0.31 -25.34
CA ILE A 225 -7.99 -0.52 -24.38
C ILE A 225 -8.57 -1.11 -23.09
N LEU A 226 -9.70 -0.56 -22.62
CA LEU A 226 -10.40 -1.11 -21.44
C LEU A 226 -10.89 -2.55 -21.70
N GLU A 227 -11.34 -2.85 -22.92
CA GLU A 227 -11.71 -4.21 -23.30
C GLU A 227 -10.53 -5.18 -23.15
N ARG A 228 -9.33 -4.79 -23.61
CA ARG A 228 -8.12 -5.59 -23.44
C ARG A 228 -7.72 -5.80 -21.98
N TYR A 229 -7.92 -4.79 -21.14
CA TYR A 229 -7.75 -4.96 -19.70
C TYR A 229 -8.65 -6.06 -19.13
N PHE A 230 -9.93 -6.09 -19.49
CA PHE A 230 -10.85 -7.12 -19.04
C PHE A 230 -10.55 -8.52 -19.59
N GLU A 231 -9.97 -8.63 -20.77
CA GLU A 231 -9.53 -9.93 -21.32
C GLU A 231 -8.42 -10.55 -20.47
N LEU A 232 -7.52 -9.73 -19.94
CA LEU A 232 -6.35 -10.17 -19.21
C LEU A 232 -6.56 -10.28 -17.69
N HIS A 233 -7.56 -9.59 -17.15
CA HIS A 233 -7.76 -9.46 -15.71
C HIS A 233 -9.16 -9.89 -15.27
N ASP A 234 -9.29 -10.36 -14.03
CA ASP A 234 -10.55 -10.73 -13.42
C ASP A 234 -11.21 -9.54 -12.69
N ALA A 235 -10.41 -8.57 -12.30
CA ALA A 235 -10.87 -7.28 -11.80
C ALA A 235 -10.12 -6.14 -12.49
N VAL A 236 -10.82 -5.03 -12.78
CA VAL A 236 -10.24 -3.82 -13.34
C VAL A 236 -10.62 -2.64 -12.47
N ILE A 237 -9.62 -1.85 -12.11
CA ILE A 237 -9.75 -0.58 -11.41
C ILE A 237 -9.69 0.51 -12.48
N ILE A 238 -10.66 1.42 -12.50
CA ILE A 238 -10.61 2.61 -13.36
C ILE A 238 -10.28 3.82 -12.48
N GLU A 239 -9.12 4.45 -12.70
CA GLU A 239 -8.86 5.80 -12.22
C GLU A 239 -9.58 6.80 -13.13
N SER A 240 -10.75 7.21 -12.71
CA SER A 240 -11.67 8.09 -13.44
C SER A 240 -11.43 9.57 -13.15
N PHE A 241 -12.21 10.44 -13.78
CA PHE A 241 -12.13 11.89 -13.58
C PHE A 241 -12.99 12.34 -12.41
N GLY A 242 -12.53 13.36 -11.68
CA GLY A 242 -13.28 14.01 -10.61
C GLY A 242 -13.81 13.01 -9.59
N THR A 243 -15.10 13.05 -9.31
CA THR A 243 -15.77 12.15 -8.34
C THR A 243 -16.13 10.77 -8.88
N GLY A 244 -15.75 10.42 -10.13
CA GLY A 244 -16.07 9.10 -10.70
C GLY A 244 -16.60 9.17 -12.14
N GLY A 245 -16.30 10.24 -12.88
CA GLY A 245 -16.80 10.43 -14.25
C GLY A 245 -16.10 9.54 -15.28
N ILE A 246 -16.89 8.89 -16.13
CA ILE A 246 -16.44 8.19 -17.35
C ILE A 246 -17.16 8.85 -18.55
N PRO A 247 -16.50 8.97 -19.73
CA PRO A 247 -17.17 9.49 -20.94
C PRO A 247 -18.43 8.68 -21.27
N SER A 248 -19.58 9.38 -21.40
CA SER A 248 -20.88 8.76 -21.62
C SER A 248 -21.16 8.40 -23.08
N ASP A 249 -20.63 9.19 -24.01
CA ASP A 249 -20.94 9.08 -25.44
C ASP A 249 -19.76 8.54 -26.22
N GLY A 250 -20.03 7.74 -27.24
CA GLY A 250 -19.04 7.26 -28.21
C GLY A 250 -18.38 8.35 -29.07
N THR A 251 -18.45 9.60 -28.63
CA THR A 251 -17.90 10.81 -29.29
C THR A 251 -16.43 11.07 -28.96
N SER A 252 -15.68 10.07 -28.49
CA SER A 252 -14.24 10.14 -28.72
C SER A 252 -14.01 10.04 -30.21
N GLY A 253 -13.65 11.16 -30.86
CA GLY A 253 -13.59 11.38 -32.32
C GLY A 253 -12.74 10.44 -33.18
N ILE A 254 -12.67 9.17 -32.79
CA ILE A 254 -12.18 8.07 -33.59
C ILE A 254 -13.43 7.41 -34.22
N THR A 255 -13.91 7.99 -35.27
CA THR A 255 -14.70 7.26 -36.26
C THR A 255 -13.79 6.22 -36.89
N SER A 256 -13.61 5.07 -36.22
CA SER A 256 -13.13 3.88 -36.90
C SER A 256 -14.17 3.50 -37.94
N GLY A 257 -13.78 3.51 -39.20
CA GLY A 257 -14.62 3.39 -40.36
C GLY A 257 -15.79 2.41 -40.22
N GLY A 258 -17.00 2.97 -40.37
CA GLY A 258 -18.08 2.31 -41.08
C GLY A 258 -18.83 1.16 -40.46
N THR A 259 -18.89 0.99 -39.14
CA THR A 259 -19.89 0.12 -38.51
C THR A 259 -20.64 0.93 -37.45
N GLY A 260 -21.93 1.09 -37.67
CA GLY A 260 -22.85 1.93 -36.85
C GLY A 260 -23.16 1.38 -35.46
N ASP A 261 -22.22 0.73 -34.80
CA ASP A 261 -22.40 0.18 -33.47
C ASP A 261 -21.99 1.23 -32.43
N ASN A 262 -22.83 1.39 -31.41
CA ASN A 262 -22.59 2.21 -30.21
C ASN A 262 -21.33 1.76 -29.49
N PHE A 263 -20.17 2.16 -30.00
CA PHE A 263 -18.87 1.78 -29.42
C PHE A 263 -18.46 2.83 -28.39
N GLY A 264 -18.52 2.46 -27.10
CA GLY A 264 -18.20 3.34 -25.98
C GLY A 264 -17.77 2.55 -24.76
N PHE A 265 -17.39 3.24 -23.69
CA PHE A 265 -17.00 2.59 -22.43
C PHE A 265 -18.12 1.74 -21.83
N TYR A 266 -19.37 2.22 -21.89
CA TYR A 266 -20.50 1.51 -21.29
C TYR A 266 -20.81 0.16 -21.92
N PRO A 267 -20.86 0.00 -23.25
CA PRO A 267 -21.01 -1.31 -23.86
C PRO A 267 -19.92 -2.30 -23.50
N VAL A 268 -18.67 -1.85 -23.41
CA VAL A 268 -17.52 -2.68 -22.95
C VAL A 268 -17.74 -3.12 -21.52
N ILE A 269 -18.06 -2.20 -20.62
CA ILE A 269 -18.29 -2.50 -19.20
C ILE A 269 -19.44 -3.49 -19.04
N GLU A 270 -20.57 -3.28 -19.69
CA GLU A 270 -21.74 -4.16 -19.64
C GLU A 270 -21.43 -5.57 -20.11
N LYS A 271 -20.71 -5.69 -21.23
CA LYS A 271 -20.27 -6.98 -21.80
C LYS A 271 -19.48 -7.79 -20.77
N TRP A 272 -18.51 -7.15 -20.09
CA TRP A 272 -17.59 -7.85 -19.21
C TRP A 272 -18.16 -8.11 -17.82
N GLN A 273 -19.06 -7.27 -17.33
CA GLN A 273 -19.79 -7.53 -16.10
C GLN A 273 -20.76 -8.70 -16.26
N LYS A 274 -21.44 -8.85 -17.40
CA LYS A 274 -22.26 -10.04 -17.71
C LYS A 274 -21.41 -11.33 -17.70
N LYS A 275 -20.11 -11.24 -17.97
CA LYS A 275 -19.14 -12.33 -17.85
C LYS A 275 -18.58 -12.53 -16.44
N GLY A 276 -19.06 -11.79 -15.45
CA GLY A 276 -18.66 -11.90 -14.04
C GLY A 276 -17.37 -11.18 -13.68
N LYS A 277 -16.81 -10.34 -14.56
CA LYS A 277 -15.64 -9.51 -14.22
C LYS A 277 -16.03 -8.41 -13.23
N ILE A 278 -15.08 -8.03 -12.40
CA ILE A 278 -15.26 -7.00 -11.36
C ILE A 278 -14.73 -5.66 -11.87
N LEU A 279 -15.49 -4.60 -11.64
CA LEU A 279 -15.07 -3.23 -11.92
C LEU A 279 -15.13 -2.41 -10.63
N VAL A 280 -14.06 -1.70 -10.34
CA VAL A 280 -13.96 -0.73 -9.24
C VAL A 280 -13.65 0.64 -9.79
N MET A 281 -14.50 1.60 -9.44
CA MET A 281 -14.30 3.02 -9.75
C MET A 281 -13.44 3.66 -8.67
N CYS A 282 -12.29 4.19 -9.07
CA CYS A 282 -11.45 5.09 -8.30
C CYS A 282 -11.42 6.47 -8.95
N THR A 283 -10.77 7.42 -8.29
CA THR A 283 -10.48 8.73 -8.86
C THR A 283 -8.99 8.97 -9.01
N GLN A 284 -8.61 9.77 -10.00
CA GLN A 284 -7.25 10.29 -10.17
C GLN A 284 -6.93 11.42 -9.18
N VAL A 285 -7.96 11.98 -8.54
CA VAL A 285 -7.80 13.03 -7.52
C VAL A 285 -7.28 12.39 -6.25
N VAL A 286 -6.20 12.93 -5.72
CA VAL A 286 -5.46 12.29 -4.63
C VAL A 286 -6.24 12.28 -3.31
N ASN A 287 -7.00 13.34 -3.04
CA ASN A 287 -7.75 13.53 -1.80
C ASN A 287 -9.25 13.45 -2.04
N GLU A 288 -10.03 13.22 -0.95
CA GLU A 288 -11.48 13.17 -0.87
C GLU A 288 -12.10 11.88 -1.43
N GLY A 289 -11.46 11.25 -2.43
CA GLY A 289 -11.93 9.99 -3.00
C GLY A 289 -13.00 10.14 -4.07
N SER A 290 -13.70 9.05 -4.39
CA SER A 290 -14.76 9.01 -5.39
C SER A 290 -16.14 9.07 -4.73
N ASP A 291 -17.11 9.67 -5.42
CA ASP A 291 -18.54 9.65 -5.11
C ASP A 291 -19.34 9.79 -6.42
N MET A 292 -19.71 8.65 -6.96
CA MET A 292 -20.47 8.61 -8.24
C MET A 292 -21.89 9.12 -8.09
N THR A 293 -22.40 9.31 -6.88
CA THR A 293 -23.79 9.73 -6.64
C THR A 293 -23.98 11.24 -6.76
N VAL A 294 -22.90 12.01 -6.75
CA VAL A 294 -22.92 13.48 -6.93
C VAL A 294 -23.62 13.89 -8.24
N TYR A 295 -23.44 13.11 -9.30
CA TYR A 295 -24.08 13.39 -10.58
C TYR A 295 -25.10 12.32 -10.96
N LYS A 296 -26.28 12.73 -11.44
CA LYS A 296 -27.36 11.83 -11.88
C LYS A 296 -26.87 10.74 -12.84
N VAL A 297 -25.96 11.08 -13.76
CA VAL A 297 -25.38 10.12 -14.71
C VAL A 297 -24.58 9.05 -13.99
N GLY A 298 -23.71 9.44 -13.07
CA GLY A 298 -22.91 8.52 -12.28
C GLY A 298 -23.75 7.58 -11.42
N LYS A 299 -24.77 8.13 -10.74
CA LYS A 299 -25.71 7.36 -9.93
C LYS A 299 -26.44 6.30 -10.77
N ASN A 300 -27.02 6.70 -11.90
CA ASN A 300 -27.73 5.77 -12.79
C ASN A 300 -26.83 4.64 -13.30
N LEU A 301 -25.56 4.96 -13.56
CA LEU A 301 -24.58 3.98 -14.02
C LEU A 301 -24.19 3.00 -12.91
N LYS A 302 -23.94 3.49 -11.71
CA LYS A 302 -23.65 2.66 -10.54
C LYS A 302 -24.79 1.67 -10.28
N GLU A 303 -26.03 2.15 -10.28
CA GLU A 303 -27.23 1.33 -10.10
C GLU A 303 -27.41 0.31 -11.24
N LYS A 304 -27.26 0.76 -12.50
CA LYS A 304 -27.46 -0.11 -13.67
C LYS A 304 -26.40 -1.19 -13.79
N TYR A 305 -25.12 -0.86 -13.54
CA TYR A 305 -24.01 -1.76 -13.80
C TYR A 305 -23.40 -2.38 -12.55
N GLY A 306 -23.81 -1.96 -11.33
CA GLY A 306 -23.35 -2.53 -10.07
C GLY A 306 -21.84 -2.42 -9.89
N PHE A 307 -21.27 -1.24 -10.21
CA PHE A 307 -19.85 -0.95 -9.96
C PHE A 307 -19.56 -1.00 -8.47
N LEU A 308 -18.37 -1.50 -8.15
CA LEU A 308 -17.77 -1.18 -6.86
C LEU A 308 -17.16 0.22 -6.93
N GLU A 309 -17.19 0.92 -5.83
CA GLU A 309 -16.62 2.26 -5.70
C GLU A 309 -15.58 2.27 -4.60
N SER A 310 -14.44 2.93 -4.87
CA SER A 310 -13.34 2.97 -3.90
C SER A 310 -13.61 3.93 -2.73
N TYR A 311 -14.52 4.88 -2.92
CA TYR A 311 -14.74 5.97 -1.98
C TYR A 311 -13.42 6.64 -1.59
N ASP A 312 -13.11 6.69 -0.31
CA ASP A 312 -11.92 7.32 0.26
C ASP A 312 -10.65 6.45 0.26
N MET A 313 -10.70 5.23 -0.32
CA MET A 313 -9.53 4.34 -0.42
C MET A 313 -8.47 4.89 -1.38
N THR A 314 -7.21 4.57 -1.09
CA THR A 314 -6.12 4.80 -2.07
C THR A 314 -6.16 3.74 -3.19
N PRO A 315 -5.75 4.07 -4.43
CA PRO A 315 -5.63 3.06 -5.50
C PRO A 315 -4.74 1.88 -5.13
N GLU A 316 -3.67 2.13 -4.37
CA GLU A 316 -2.77 1.10 -3.84
C GLU A 316 -3.51 0.11 -2.92
N ALA A 317 -4.37 0.63 -2.03
CA ALA A 317 -5.20 -0.20 -1.16
C ALA A 317 -6.26 -0.97 -1.94
N VAL A 318 -6.91 -0.35 -2.93
CA VAL A 318 -7.90 -1.03 -3.79
C VAL A 318 -7.27 -2.20 -4.55
N LEU A 319 -6.09 -1.98 -5.16
CA LEU A 319 -5.34 -3.01 -5.86
C LEU A 319 -5.03 -4.18 -4.93
N ALA A 320 -4.41 -3.89 -3.79
CA ALA A 320 -4.01 -4.89 -2.81
C ALA A 320 -5.22 -5.68 -2.26
N LYS A 321 -6.33 -4.99 -1.97
CA LYS A 321 -7.57 -5.61 -1.51
C LYS A 321 -8.16 -6.58 -2.53
N LEU A 322 -8.18 -6.17 -3.80
CA LEU A 322 -8.68 -7.04 -4.87
C LEU A 322 -7.78 -8.26 -5.07
N MET A 323 -6.46 -8.10 -5.08
CA MET A 323 -5.52 -9.23 -5.18
C MET A 323 -5.71 -10.24 -4.04
N TRP A 324 -5.91 -9.76 -2.81
CA TRP A 324 -6.22 -10.62 -1.67
C TRP A 324 -7.61 -11.28 -1.80
N LEU A 325 -8.67 -10.52 -2.12
CA LEU A 325 -10.03 -11.05 -2.20
C LEU A 325 -10.20 -12.08 -3.32
N LEU A 326 -9.61 -11.84 -4.50
CA LEU A 326 -9.65 -12.78 -5.62
C LEU A 326 -8.94 -14.09 -5.28
N ALA A 327 -7.83 -14.04 -4.56
CA ALA A 327 -7.13 -15.24 -4.10
C ALA A 327 -7.95 -16.06 -3.08
N GLU A 328 -8.71 -15.39 -2.22
CA GLU A 328 -9.48 -16.01 -1.13
C GLU A 328 -10.90 -16.41 -1.53
N LYS A 329 -11.48 -15.74 -2.52
CA LYS A 329 -12.90 -15.91 -2.91
C LYS A 329 -13.03 -16.24 -4.39
N LYS A 330 -13.72 -17.34 -4.68
CA LYS A 330 -13.95 -17.82 -6.05
C LYS A 330 -15.15 -17.14 -6.73
N ARG A 331 -16.13 -16.66 -5.95
CA ARG A 331 -17.36 -16.08 -6.51
C ARG A 331 -17.28 -14.55 -6.53
N PRO A 332 -17.55 -13.89 -7.66
CA PRO A 332 -17.55 -12.43 -7.76
C PRO A 332 -18.47 -11.73 -6.75
N SER A 333 -19.62 -12.36 -6.41
CA SER A 333 -20.56 -11.84 -5.41
C SER A 333 -19.95 -11.75 -4.01
N ASP A 334 -19.11 -12.72 -3.63
CA ASP A 334 -18.43 -12.69 -2.34
C ASP A 334 -17.35 -11.60 -2.31
N VAL A 335 -16.61 -11.42 -3.42
CA VAL A 335 -15.64 -10.34 -3.57
C VAL A 335 -16.34 -8.99 -3.43
N LYS A 336 -17.44 -8.77 -4.16
CA LYS A 336 -18.22 -7.52 -4.08
C LYS A 336 -18.70 -7.24 -2.65
N ARG A 337 -19.27 -8.22 -1.97
CA ARG A 337 -19.75 -8.08 -0.58
C ARG A 337 -18.63 -7.78 0.41
N LEU A 338 -17.46 -8.41 0.26
CA LEU A 338 -16.33 -8.27 1.17
C LEU A 338 -15.45 -7.04 0.86
N PHE A 339 -15.60 -6.47 -0.34
CA PHE A 339 -14.85 -5.26 -0.71
C PHE A 339 -15.13 -4.09 0.25
N TYR A 340 -16.35 -3.94 0.72
CA TYR A 340 -16.73 -2.88 1.66
C TYR A 340 -16.51 -3.24 3.13
N LYS A 341 -16.01 -4.45 3.43
CA LYS A 341 -15.60 -4.78 4.78
C LYS A 341 -14.26 -4.10 5.08
N THR A 342 -14.26 -3.18 6.04
CA THR A 342 -13.05 -2.44 6.45
C THR A 342 -11.95 -3.38 6.93
N VAL A 343 -10.73 -3.17 6.44
CA VAL A 343 -9.50 -3.84 6.86
C VAL A 343 -8.45 -2.76 7.07
N SER A 344 -7.92 -2.64 8.28
CA SER A 344 -6.86 -1.68 8.62
C SER A 344 -7.22 -0.23 8.19
N GLU A 345 -8.46 0.17 8.46
CA GLU A 345 -9.04 1.50 8.18
C GLU A 345 -8.88 1.93 6.70
N ASP A 346 -8.90 0.96 5.77
CA ASP A 346 -8.76 1.18 4.33
C ASP A 346 -9.93 1.97 3.71
N ILE A 347 -11.10 1.90 4.32
CA ILE A 347 -12.31 2.62 3.92
C ILE A 347 -13.04 3.12 5.17
N LEU A 348 -13.41 4.39 5.20
CA LEU A 348 -14.06 5.01 6.37
C LEU A 348 -15.56 5.16 6.21
N TYR A 349 -16.02 5.36 4.98
CA TYR A 349 -17.45 5.49 4.70
C TYR A 349 -17.81 4.72 3.42
N THR A 350 -19.03 4.25 3.40
CA THR A 350 -19.74 3.71 2.24
C THR A 350 -21.14 4.29 2.25
N GLU A 351 -21.82 4.34 1.10
CA GLU A 351 -23.25 4.68 1.09
C GLU A 351 -24.10 3.69 1.87
#